data_dcf9d3550a61270aff3d9def6dffb3c5
#
_entry.id   dcf9d3550a61270aff3d9def6dffb3c5
#
_cell.length_a   1.000
_cell.length_b   1.000
_cell.length_c   1.000
_cell.angle_alpha   90.00
_cell.angle_beta   90.00
_cell.angle_gamma   90.00
#
_symmetry.space_group_name_H-M   'P 1'
#
loop_
_entity.id
_entity.type
_entity.pdbx_description
1 polymer ?
#
loop_
_entity_poly.entity_id
_entity_poly.type
_entity_poly.pdbx_seq_one_letter_code
_entity_poly.pdbx_strand_id
1 'polypeptide(L)'
;MSLFAVIDVETTGGSYQKARLTEIAIYLFDGEKIIDEYSTLINPEQPIPYMITRLTGITDDMVEHAPKFYEVAKKIVEMTEGAIFVGHNVAFDYNFIRHEFKCLGYNYKRPTICTVKMSRKILPGYPSYSLGNLCNSLGLTIKDRHRAAGDALATTHLFKLLHDTAPEMIDSQIFVVPDIIKDVPEETGVYYMHDEDGNVIYVGKSNNMYERLQQHFRNFDTSRALEMKDRIASVSYEVTGSELLALLLESDEIKKHRPPYNRAQRRIRYEYSVVSFYDENGYLCFEACHEINGHRPVATFPSLQSAKNFLYRVVEKFNLCQKLCGLYETDSACFHYSIRQCKGACLGKEAPESYNMRAERAIKDIGFKDSNFFIIEQGRTQDEYSVVRISGGRYTGFGYTDSEHTDPESLDNCIRQYEDNRDTHYIIKSYIKKHPRIKILKFNTPQYSLFNSLDYMVDQE
;
A
#
# COMPACT_ATOMS: atom_id res chain seq x y z
N MET A 1 -28.35 22.96 21.15
CA MET A 1 -27.89 21.64 21.63
C MET A 1 -27.49 20.84 20.42
N SER A 2 -26.37 20.17 20.49
CA SER A 2 -25.91 19.30 19.37
C SER A 2 -26.75 18.02 19.35
N LEU A 3 -27.16 17.57 18.18
CA LEU A 3 -27.91 16.35 17.99
C LEU A 3 -26.94 15.24 17.53
N PHE A 4 -27.05 14.05 18.10
CA PHE A 4 -26.17 12.91 17.86
C PHE A 4 -26.99 11.73 17.31
N ALA A 5 -26.61 11.21 16.15
CA ALA A 5 -27.15 9.98 15.60
C ALA A 5 -26.17 8.84 15.92
N VAL A 6 -26.48 8.03 16.92
CA VAL A 6 -25.66 6.88 17.31
C VAL A 6 -26.07 5.70 16.44
N ILE A 7 -25.14 5.19 15.65
CA ILE A 7 -25.45 4.22 14.59
C ILE A 7 -24.51 3.03 14.69
N ASP A 8 -25.08 1.86 14.46
CA ASP A 8 -24.40 0.59 14.27
C ASP A 8 -25.00 -0.16 13.11
N VAL A 9 -24.18 -0.92 12.37
CA VAL A 9 -24.62 -1.71 11.21
C VAL A 9 -24.07 -3.13 11.25
N GLU A 10 -24.89 -4.09 10.77
CA GLU A 10 -24.43 -5.42 10.44
C GLU A 10 -24.29 -5.58 8.92
N THR A 11 -23.37 -6.43 8.49
CA THR A 11 -22.95 -6.50 7.09
C THR A 11 -22.66 -7.93 6.65
N THR A 12 -22.60 -8.18 5.34
CA THR A 12 -22.19 -9.49 4.80
C THR A 12 -20.67 -9.72 4.85
N GLY A 13 -19.89 -8.77 5.39
CA GLY A 13 -18.42 -8.89 5.49
C GLY A 13 -17.71 -7.59 5.85
N GLY A 14 -16.40 -7.61 6.03
CA GLY A 14 -15.63 -6.48 6.55
C GLY A 14 -15.27 -5.38 5.55
N SER A 15 -15.50 -5.57 4.24
CA SER A 15 -15.14 -4.59 3.21
C SER A 15 -16.38 -4.00 2.55
N TYR A 16 -16.64 -2.71 2.78
CA TYR A 16 -17.79 -2.01 2.21
C TYR A 16 -17.81 -1.96 0.67
N GLN A 17 -16.69 -2.19 0.00
CA GLN A 17 -16.63 -2.28 -1.47
C GLN A 17 -17.19 -3.61 -2.02
N LYS A 18 -17.22 -4.67 -1.20
CA LYS A 18 -17.60 -6.03 -1.59
C LYS A 18 -18.78 -6.59 -0.79
N ALA A 19 -19.00 -6.07 0.39
CA ALA A 19 -20.04 -6.49 1.30
C ALA A 19 -21.17 -5.44 1.33
N ARG A 20 -22.34 -5.84 1.78
CA ARG A 20 -23.56 -5.03 1.83
C ARG A 20 -24.14 -5.03 3.23
N LEU A 21 -24.99 -4.05 3.54
CA LEU A 21 -25.69 -3.97 4.81
C LEU A 21 -26.76 -5.07 4.96
N THR A 22 -26.85 -5.67 6.14
CA THR A 22 -27.89 -6.64 6.52
C THR A 22 -28.80 -6.12 7.62
N GLU A 23 -28.34 -5.19 8.45
CA GLU A 23 -29.12 -4.52 9.48
C GLU A 23 -28.55 -3.11 9.73
N ILE A 24 -29.40 -2.18 10.11
CA ILE A 24 -29.04 -0.85 10.59
C ILE A 24 -29.85 -0.50 11.83
N ALA A 25 -29.21 0.15 12.80
CA ALA A 25 -29.90 0.78 13.93
C ALA A 25 -29.39 2.21 14.15
N ILE A 26 -30.29 3.12 14.43
CA ILE A 26 -30.04 4.54 14.68
C ILE A 26 -30.77 4.95 15.95
N TYR A 27 -30.04 5.47 16.93
CA TYR A 27 -30.61 6.14 18.11
C TYR A 27 -30.27 7.63 18.03
N LEU A 28 -31.29 8.46 17.97
CA LEU A 28 -31.14 9.91 17.96
C LEU A 28 -31.08 10.40 19.41
N PHE A 29 -29.98 11.03 19.81
CA PHE A 29 -29.65 11.43 21.15
C PHE A 29 -29.41 12.94 21.24
N ASP A 30 -30.05 13.63 22.19
CA ASP A 30 -29.97 15.09 22.32
C ASP A 30 -28.87 15.57 23.31
N GLY A 31 -28.09 14.65 23.85
CA GLY A 31 -27.11 14.88 24.92
C GLY A 31 -27.57 14.43 26.29
N GLU A 32 -28.87 14.27 26.50
CA GLU A 32 -29.47 13.83 27.77
C GLU A 32 -30.20 12.50 27.65
N LYS A 33 -31.01 12.36 26.60
CA LYS A 33 -31.87 11.18 26.37
C LYS A 33 -31.98 10.82 24.89
N ILE A 34 -32.41 9.61 24.63
CA ILE A 34 -32.79 9.16 23.28
C ILE A 34 -34.17 9.80 22.99
N ILE A 35 -34.29 10.48 21.85
CA ILE A 35 -35.48 11.21 21.41
C ILE A 35 -36.19 10.55 20.21
N ASP A 36 -35.47 9.72 19.42
CA ASP A 36 -36.04 8.92 18.35
C ASP A 36 -35.18 7.68 18.14
N GLU A 37 -35.76 6.61 17.57
CA GLU A 37 -35.04 5.39 17.24
C GLU A 37 -35.56 4.77 15.94
N TYR A 38 -34.67 4.11 15.21
CA TYR A 38 -34.99 3.39 14.01
C TYR A 38 -34.09 2.16 13.89
N SER A 39 -34.68 1.00 13.67
CA SER A 39 -33.94 -0.23 13.40
C SER A 39 -34.66 -1.07 12.36
N THR A 40 -33.91 -1.65 11.42
CA THR A 40 -34.47 -2.53 10.40
C THR A 40 -33.42 -3.48 9.86
N LEU A 41 -33.84 -4.69 9.50
CA LEU A 41 -33.10 -5.56 8.59
C LEU A 41 -33.07 -4.93 7.20
N ILE A 42 -32.04 -5.23 6.44
CA ILE A 42 -31.84 -4.79 5.06
C ILE A 42 -31.52 -5.99 4.20
N ASN A 43 -32.21 -6.12 3.06
CA ASN A 43 -31.86 -7.14 2.07
C ASN A 43 -30.56 -6.74 1.36
N PRO A 44 -29.45 -7.51 1.55
CA PRO A 44 -28.15 -7.18 0.98
C PRO A 44 -28.03 -7.48 -0.52
N GLU A 45 -29.06 -8.11 -1.13
CA GLU A 45 -29.07 -8.56 -2.52
C GLU A 45 -27.89 -9.50 -2.88
N GLN A 46 -27.31 -10.13 -1.90
CA GLN A 46 -26.24 -11.13 -2.02
C GLN A 46 -26.26 -12.10 -0.83
N PRO A 47 -25.72 -13.34 -0.97
CA PRO A 47 -25.72 -14.32 0.10
C PRO A 47 -24.90 -13.85 1.32
N ILE A 48 -25.38 -14.19 2.51
CA ILE A 48 -24.67 -13.92 3.78
C ILE A 48 -23.69 -15.08 4.04
N PRO A 49 -22.37 -14.84 4.13
CA PRO A 49 -21.41 -15.88 4.43
C PRO A 49 -21.69 -16.56 5.78
N TYR A 50 -21.58 -17.88 5.85
CA TYR A 50 -21.84 -18.67 7.06
C TYR A 50 -21.18 -18.13 8.33
N MET A 51 -19.94 -17.62 8.23
CA MET A 51 -19.22 -17.07 9.38
C MET A 51 -19.89 -15.78 9.90
N ILE A 52 -20.51 -14.99 9.03
CA ILE A 52 -21.25 -13.78 9.40
C ILE A 52 -22.58 -14.17 10.05
N THR A 53 -23.33 -15.08 9.45
CA THR A 53 -24.56 -15.60 10.08
C THR A 53 -24.28 -16.18 11.47
N ARG A 54 -23.18 -16.89 11.66
CA ARG A 54 -22.79 -17.41 12.97
C ARG A 54 -22.46 -16.30 13.98
N LEU A 55 -21.94 -15.17 13.52
CA LEU A 55 -21.57 -14.02 14.36
C LEU A 55 -22.79 -13.18 14.75
N THR A 56 -23.63 -12.83 13.76
CA THR A 56 -24.73 -11.85 13.91
C THR A 56 -26.09 -12.51 14.20
N GLY A 57 -26.20 -13.81 13.88
CA GLY A 57 -27.47 -14.54 13.90
C GLY A 57 -28.42 -14.20 12.74
N ILE A 58 -28.01 -13.30 11.82
CA ILE A 58 -28.82 -12.91 10.66
C ILE A 58 -28.62 -13.97 9.55
N THR A 59 -29.73 -14.54 9.07
CA THR A 59 -29.77 -15.54 8.00
C THR A 59 -30.30 -14.94 6.71
N ASP A 60 -30.05 -15.61 5.57
CA ASP A 60 -30.60 -15.21 4.28
C ASP A 60 -32.14 -15.14 4.31
N ASP A 61 -32.80 -16.11 4.96
CA ASP A 61 -34.26 -16.12 5.10
C ASP A 61 -34.82 -14.89 5.86
N MET A 62 -34.08 -14.39 6.85
CA MET A 62 -34.50 -13.21 7.62
C MET A 62 -34.47 -11.92 6.79
N VAL A 63 -33.58 -11.84 5.80
CA VAL A 63 -33.39 -10.63 4.98
C VAL A 63 -34.03 -10.74 3.61
N GLU A 64 -34.51 -11.91 3.21
CA GLU A 64 -35.10 -12.13 1.88
C GLU A 64 -36.24 -11.15 1.56
N HIS A 65 -37.11 -10.90 2.55
CA HIS A 65 -38.25 -10.00 2.42
C HIS A 65 -38.06 -8.64 3.12
N ALA A 66 -36.82 -8.38 3.64
CA ALA A 66 -36.50 -7.09 4.23
C ALA A 66 -36.38 -6.00 3.14
N PRO A 67 -36.61 -4.73 3.49
CA PRO A 67 -36.44 -3.64 2.53
C PRO A 67 -34.99 -3.57 2.02
N LYS A 68 -34.81 -3.21 0.76
CA LYS A 68 -33.51 -2.91 0.21
C LYS A 68 -33.03 -1.55 0.69
N PHE A 69 -31.71 -1.29 0.61
CA PHE A 69 -31.14 -0.04 1.14
C PHE A 69 -31.82 1.21 0.56
N TYR A 70 -32.11 1.25 -0.74
CA TYR A 70 -32.75 2.42 -1.38
C TYR A 70 -34.15 2.73 -0.80
N GLU A 71 -34.87 1.74 -0.26
CA GLU A 71 -36.20 1.92 0.33
C GLU A 71 -36.12 2.59 1.73
N VAL A 72 -35.02 2.37 2.45
CA VAL A 72 -34.78 2.95 3.78
C VAL A 72 -33.91 4.20 3.75
N ALA A 73 -33.26 4.48 2.64
CA ALA A 73 -32.28 5.56 2.46
C ALA A 73 -32.83 6.94 2.88
N LYS A 74 -34.09 7.23 2.50
CA LYS A 74 -34.75 8.49 2.86
C LYS A 74 -34.84 8.65 4.39
N LYS A 75 -35.28 7.62 5.11
CA LYS A 75 -35.41 7.65 6.58
C LYS A 75 -34.06 7.85 7.25
N ILE A 76 -33.00 7.21 6.75
CA ILE A 76 -31.62 7.38 7.26
C ILE A 76 -31.16 8.83 7.08
N VAL A 77 -31.40 9.45 5.92
CA VAL A 77 -31.04 10.86 5.68
C VAL A 77 -31.78 11.77 6.64
N GLU A 78 -33.11 11.61 6.77
CA GLU A 78 -33.97 12.44 7.64
C GLU A 78 -33.55 12.34 9.11
N MET A 79 -33.28 11.15 9.61
CA MET A 79 -32.85 10.96 11.01
C MET A 79 -31.44 11.48 11.30
N THR A 80 -30.58 11.54 10.29
CA THR A 80 -29.18 11.99 10.48
C THR A 80 -28.95 13.42 10.02
N GLU A 81 -29.98 14.12 9.50
CA GLU A 81 -29.85 15.50 9.05
C GLU A 81 -29.57 16.44 10.23
N GLY A 82 -28.52 17.26 10.11
CA GLY A 82 -28.08 18.16 11.18
C GLY A 82 -27.49 17.46 12.42
N ALA A 83 -27.42 16.13 12.45
CA ALA A 83 -26.84 15.36 13.55
C ALA A 83 -25.39 14.99 13.30
N ILE A 84 -24.65 14.83 14.39
CA ILE A 84 -23.29 14.26 14.40
C ILE A 84 -23.43 12.74 14.44
N PHE A 85 -22.83 12.06 13.46
CA PHE A 85 -22.80 10.60 13.39
C PHE A 85 -21.84 10.03 14.45
N VAL A 86 -22.34 9.23 15.38
CA VAL A 86 -21.57 8.60 16.45
C VAL A 86 -21.54 7.09 16.23
N GLY A 87 -20.35 6.48 16.34
CA GLY A 87 -20.21 5.02 16.23
C GLY A 87 -19.04 4.50 17.06
N HIS A 88 -19.10 3.20 17.41
CA HIS A 88 -18.00 2.52 18.09
C HIS A 88 -17.02 1.90 17.07
N ASN A 89 -15.95 2.62 16.73
CA ASN A 89 -15.14 2.47 15.52
C ASN A 89 -15.85 3.03 14.28
N VAL A 90 -16.35 4.24 14.43
CA VAL A 90 -17.23 4.96 13.48
C VAL A 90 -16.88 4.85 12.00
N ALA A 91 -15.60 4.62 11.66
CA ALA A 91 -15.18 4.50 10.27
C ALA A 91 -15.80 3.28 9.57
N PHE A 92 -16.08 2.19 10.30
CA PHE A 92 -16.72 1.01 9.73
C PHE A 92 -18.15 1.34 9.30
N ASP A 93 -18.98 1.74 10.22
CA ASP A 93 -20.42 2.00 9.98
C ASP A 93 -20.63 3.13 8.98
N TYR A 94 -19.88 4.22 9.17
CA TYR A 94 -19.95 5.39 8.30
C TYR A 94 -19.57 5.09 6.85
N ASN A 95 -18.51 4.32 6.61
CA ASN A 95 -18.06 3.99 5.26
C ASN A 95 -19.05 3.05 4.55
N PHE A 96 -19.66 2.09 5.26
CA PHE A 96 -20.71 1.24 4.69
C PHE A 96 -21.93 2.07 4.26
N ILE A 97 -22.47 2.89 5.15
CA ILE A 97 -23.62 3.75 4.83
C ILE A 97 -23.28 4.71 3.67
N ARG A 98 -22.12 5.35 3.72
CA ARG A 98 -21.69 6.26 2.67
C ARG A 98 -21.53 5.56 1.32
N HIS A 99 -21.04 4.32 1.31
CA HIS A 99 -20.88 3.52 0.09
C HIS A 99 -22.25 3.15 -0.51
N GLU A 100 -23.21 2.72 0.30
CA GLU A 100 -24.57 2.44 -0.15
C GLU A 100 -25.23 3.69 -0.77
N PHE A 101 -25.08 4.85 -0.12
CA PHE A 101 -25.56 6.12 -0.69
C PHE A 101 -24.85 6.49 -2.00
N LYS A 102 -23.53 6.26 -2.09
CA LYS A 102 -22.78 6.48 -3.34
C LYS A 102 -23.30 5.63 -4.49
N CYS A 103 -23.65 4.36 -4.23
CA CYS A 103 -24.29 3.50 -5.22
C CYS A 103 -25.63 4.05 -5.72
N LEU A 104 -26.34 4.85 -4.89
CA LEU A 104 -27.56 5.58 -5.27
C LEU A 104 -27.30 6.96 -5.91
N GLY A 105 -26.02 7.34 -6.14
CA GLY A 105 -25.65 8.66 -6.67
C GLY A 105 -25.77 9.80 -5.65
N TYR A 106 -25.93 9.49 -4.34
CA TYR A 106 -26.08 10.49 -3.29
C TYR A 106 -24.79 10.65 -2.48
N ASN A 107 -24.36 11.90 -2.27
CA ASN A 107 -23.16 12.21 -1.50
C ASN A 107 -23.48 12.40 0.00
N TYR A 108 -23.52 11.28 0.73
CA TYR A 108 -23.80 11.30 2.17
C TYR A 108 -22.61 11.83 2.96
N LYS A 109 -22.79 12.98 3.62
CA LYS A 109 -21.76 13.62 4.47
C LYS A 109 -22.34 14.02 5.82
N ARG A 110 -21.72 13.57 6.90
CA ARG A 110 -22.01 13.95 8.28
C ARG A 110 -20.71 14.14 9.05
N PRO A 111 -20.63 15.09 9.99
CA PRO A 111 -19.54 15.11 10.97
C PRO A 111 -19.61 13.83 11.81
N THR A 112 -18.47 13.33 12.28
CA THR A 112 -18.41 12.04 12.96
C THR A 112 -17.69 12.11 14.30
N ILE A 113 -18.13 11.30 15.28
CA ILE A 113 -17.43 11.04 16.55
C ILE A 113 -17.19 9.54 16.70
N CYS A 114 -15.97 9.16 17.14
CA CYS A 114 -15.60 7.78 17.41
C CYS A 114 -15.52 7.52 18.92
N THR A 115 -16.42 6.72 19.47
CA THR A 115 -16.42 6.42 20.90
C THR A 115 -15.20 5.63 21.36
N VAL A 116 -14.54 4.83 20.49
CA VAL A 116 -13.26 4.16 20.82
C VAL A 116 -12.16 5.20 21.07
N LYS A 117 -12.03 6.21 20.21
CA LYS A 117 -11.02 7.27 20.37
C LYS A 117 -11.31 8.12 21.60
N MET A 118 -12.57 8.46 21.77
CA MET A 118 -13.06 9.23 22.92
C MET A 118 -12.79 8.48 24.22
N SER A 119 -13.12 7.17 24.30
CA SER A 119 -12.86 6.34 25.47
C SER A 119 -11.37 6.24 25.81
N ARG A 120 -10.49 6.11 24.83
CA ARG A 120 -9.04 6.07 25.08
C ARG A 120 -8.50 7.35 25.69
N LYS A 121 -9.09 8.49 25.37
CA LYS A 121 -8.70 9.80 25.93
C LYS A 121 -9.27 10.04 27.32
N ILE A 122 -10.56 9.78 27.49
CA ILE A 122 -11.30 10.09 28.73
C ILE A 122 -11.10 9.01 29.78
N LEU A 123 -11.01 7.75 29.37
CA LEU A 123 -10.91 6.57 30.23
C LEU A 123 -9.65 5.76 29.86
N PRO A 124 -8.43 6.28 30.08
CA PRO A 124 -7.20 5.55 29.78
C PRO A 124 -7.00 4.36 30.72
N GLY A 125 -6.26 3.33 30.25
CA GLY A 125 -5.81 2.22 31.10
C GLY A 125 -6.65 0.94 31.02
N TYR A 126 -7.70 0.89 30.21
CA TYR A 126 -8.43 -0.36 29.98
C TYR A 126 -7.66 -1.30 29.06
N PRO A 127 -7.67 -2.62 29.32
CA PRO A 127 -6.94 -3.61 28.52
C PRO A 127 -7.52 -3.79 27.12
N SER A 128 -8.81 -3.48 26.92
CA SER A 128 -9.51 -3.53 25.64
C SER A 128 -10.55 -2.43 25.53
N TYR A 129 -10.62 -1.82 24.34
CA TYR A 129 -11.62 -0.81 23.99
C TYR A 129 -12.61 -1.34 22.94
N SER A 130 -12.78 -2.67 22.81
CA SER A 130 -13.92 -3.22 22.06
C SER A 130 -15.21 -2.99 22.85
N LEU A 131 -16.34 -2.75 22.16
CA LEU A 131 -17.61 -2.37 22.78
C LEU A 131 -17.97 -3.29 23.94
N GLY A 132 -17.97 -4.61 23.69
CA GLY A 132 -18.34 -5.59 24.71
C GLY A 132 -17.43 -5.59 25.92
N ASN A 133 -16.12 -5.55 25.73
CA ASN A 133 -15.17 -5.57 26.86
C ASN A 133 -15.22 -4.27 27.65
N LEU A 134 -15.30 -3.14 26.95
CA LEU A 134 -15.35 -1.83 27.60
C LEU A 134 -16.66 -1.65 28.38
N CYS A 135 -17.81 -1.94 27.79
CA CYS A 135 -19.11 -1.88 28.46
C CYS A 135 -19.14 -2.79 29.68
N ASN A 136 -18.64 -4.03 29.55
CA ASN A 136 -18.56 -4.95 30.70
C ASN A 136 -17.69 -4.38 31.83
N SER A 137 -16.55 -3.79 31.52
CA SER A 137 -15.65 -3.16 32.51
C SER A 137 -16.26 -1.92 33.15
N LEU A 138 -17.21 -1.25 32.50
CA LEU A 138 -17.92 -0.07 33.00
C LEU A 138 -19.26 -0.41 33.62
N GLY A 139 -19.65 -1.70 33.70
CA GLY A 139 -20.95 -2.14 34.24
C GLY A 139 -22.14 -1.81 33.34
N LEU A 140 -21.90 -1.51 32.06
CA LEU A 140 -22.94 -1.27 31.06
C LEU A 140 -23.40 -2.59 30.47
N THR A 141 -24.69 -2.91 30.55
CA THR A 141 -25.25 -4.15 29.99
C THR A 141 -25.54 -3.98 28.50
N ILE A 142 -25.06 -4.95 27.69
CA ILE A 142 -25.41 -5.06 26.27
C ILE A 142 -26.45 -6.16 26.11
N LYS A 143 -27.62 -5.82 25.59
CA LYS A 143 -28.63 -6.79 25.16
C LYS A 143 -28.46 -7.05 23.69
N ASP A 144 -28.66 -8.29 23.27
CA ASP A 144 -28.61 -8.71 21.85
C ASP A 144 -27.31 -8.27 21.13
N ARG A 145 -26.18 -8.69 21.70
CA ARG A 145 -24.88 -8.41 21.12
C ARG A 145 -24.73 -9.00 19.70
N HIS A 146 -24.04 -8.29 18.83
CA HIS A 146 -23.92 -8.57 17.39
C HIS A 146 -25.27 -8.48 16.66
N ARG A 147 -26.14 -7.60 17.15
CA ARG A 147 -27.31 -7.09 16.48
C ARG A 147 -27.23 -5.56 16.52
N ALA A 148 -27.44 -4.92 15.40
CA ALA A 148 -27.25 -3.48 15.27
C ALA A 148 -28.01 -2.67 16.34
N ALA A 149 -29.22 -3.04 16.68
CA ALA A 149 -30.00 -2.35 17.73
C ALA A 149 -29.35 -2.46 19.11
N GLY A 150 -28.87 -3.65 19.50
CA GLY A 150 -28.21 -3.87 20.81
C GLY A 150 -26.88 -3.13 20.91
N ASP A 151 -26.05 -3.18 19.88
CA ASP A 151 -24.73 -2.56 19.86
C ASP A 151 -24.84 -1.02 19.73
N ALA A 152 -25.79 -0.48 18.94
CA ALA A 152 -26.08 0.95 18.87
C ALA A 152 -26.60 1.51 20.21
N LEU A 153 -27.50 0.79 20.92
CA LEU A 153 -27.98 1.20 22.21
C LEU A 153 -26.87 1.21 23.27
N ALA A 154 -26.04 0.16 23.31
CA ALA A 154 -24.87 0.10 24.18
C ALA A 154 -23.87 1.23 23.87
N THR A 155 -23.66 1.54 22.60
CA THR A 155 -22.83 2.65 22.14
C THR A 155 -23.43 3.99 22.59
N THR A 156 -24.78 4.15 22.60
CA THR A 156 -25.44 5.36 23.08
C THR A 156 -25.22 5.54 24.60
N HIS A 157 -25.34 4.47 25.38
CA HIS A 157 -25.07 4.53 26.83
C HIS A 157 -23.59 4.85 27.12
N LEU A 158 -22.66 4.23 26.38
CA LEU A 158 -21.24 4.54 26.47
C LEU A 158 -20.96 6.00 26.08
N PHE A 159 -21.55 6.47 24.99
CA PHE A 159 -21.39 7.86 24.56
C PHE A 159 -21.93 8.85 25.57
N LYS A 160 -23.11 8.57 26.15
CA LYS A 160 -23.67 9.38 27.26
C LYS A 160 -22.71 9.47 28.45
N LEU A 161 -22.16 8.34 28.89
CA LEU A 161 -21.18 8.31 30.00
C LEU A 161 -19.95 9.17 29.66
N LEU A 162 -19.40 9.05 28.45
CA LEU A 162 -18.25 9.85 28.00
C LEU A 162 -18.59 11.34 27.89
N HIS A 163 -19.78 11.65 27.39
CA HIS A 163 -20.29 13.02 27.27
C HIS A 163 -20.45 13.67 28.64
N ASP A 164 -21.06 12.96 29.61
CA ASP A 164 -21.27 13.46 30.97
C ASP A 164 -19.93 13.60 31.73
N THR A 165 -18.93 12.77 31.44
CA THR A 165 -17.62 12.78 32.09
C THR A 165 -16.72 13.94 31.62
N ALA A 166 -16.78 14.31 30.34
CA ALA A 166 -15.92 15.35 29.74
C ALA A 166 -16.65 16.10 28.61
N PRO A 167 -17.70 16.88 28.93
CA PRO A 167 -18.50 17.58 27.92
C PRO A 167 -17.68 18.58 27.10
N GLU A 168 -16.64 19.20 27.68
CA GLU A 168 -15.75 20.15 27.04
C GLU A 168 -14.86 19.51 25.96
N MET A 169 -14.73 18.20 25.96
CA MET A 169 -13.93 17.47 24.97
C MET A 169 -14.72 17.10 23.71
N ILE A 170 -16.05 17.20 23.73
CA ILE A 170 -16.93 16.72 22.64
C ILE A 170 -16.56 17.40 21.31
N ASP A 171 -16.50 18.71 21.30
CA ASP A 171 -16.20 19.48 20.07
C ASP A 171 -14.84 19.11 19.47
N SER A 172 -13.86 18.80 20.31
CA SER A 172 -12.53 18.37 19.86
C SER A 172 -12.52 16.96 19.23
N GLN A 173 -13.56 16.17 19.43
CA GLN A 173 -13.70 14.82 18.86
C GLN A 173 -14.49 14.81 17.55
N ILE A 174 -15.15 15.92 17.19
CA ILE A 174 -15.91 16.02 15.95
C ILE A 174 -14.92 16.05 14.77
N PHE A 175 -15.05 15.08 13.88
CA PHE A 175 -14.28 15.05 12.65
C PHE A 175 -15.15 15.43 11.46
N VAL A 176 -14.75 16.50 10.79
CA VAL A 176 -15.30 16.92 9.50
C VAL A 176 -14.27 16.63 8.43
N VAL A 177 -14.69 16.04 7.33
CA VAL A 177 -13.79 15.77 6.19
C VAL A 177 -13.29 17.10 5.63
N PRO A 178 -11.97 17.35 5.59
CA PRO A 178 -11.45 18.60 5.04
C PRO A 178 -11.80 18.75 3.55
N ASP A 179 -12.14 19.98 3.14
CA ASP A 179 -12.48 20.26 1.74
C ASP A 179 -11.35 19.93 0.75
N ILE A 180 -10.10 20.05 1.19
CA ILE A 180 -8.91 19.77 0.36
C ILE A 180 -8.80 18.30 -0.12
N ILE A 181 -9.57 17.37 0.46
CA ILE A 181 -9.59 15.95 0.03
C ILE A 181 -10.94 15.53 -0.56
N LYS A 182 -11.90 16.43 -0.71
CA LYS A 182 -13.27 16.09 -1.14
C LYS A 182 -13.35 15.45 -2.52
N ASP A 183 -12.45 15.85 -3.43
CA ASP A 183 -12.42 15.43 -4.83
C ASP A 183 -11.43 14.28 -5.10
N VAL A 184 -10.77 13.78 -4.05
CA VAL A 184 -9.86 12.63 -4.18
C VAL A 184 -10.69 11.35 -4.37
N PRO A 185 -10.39 10.53 -5.40
CA PRO A 185 -11.16 9.32 -5.68
C PRO A 185 -10.86 8.19 -4.69
N GLU A 186 -11.83 7.26 -4.58
CA GLU A 186 -11.71 6.02 -3.81
C GLU A 186 -11.02 4.92 -4.63
N GLU A 187 -9.93 5.26 -5.25
CA GLU A 187 -9.20 4.40 -6.20
C GLU A 187 -7.77 4.16 -5.75
N THR A 188 -7.15 3.15 -6.38
CA THR A 188 -5.74 2.82 -6.16
C THR A 188 -4.85 3.87 -6.83
N GLY A 189 -3.94 4.44 -6.05
CA GLY A 189 -3.03 5.44 -6.58
C GLY A 189 -2.04 6.01 -5.56
N VAL A 190 -1.39 7.08 -5.96
CA VAL A 190 -0.44 7.88 -5.17
C VAL A 190 -1.04 9.26 -4.91
N TYR A 191 -0.89 9.76 -3.70
CA TYR A 191 -1.33 11.09 -3.31
C TYR A 191 -0.16 11.89 -2.74
N TYR A 192 -0.23 13.20 -2.95
CA TYR A 192 0.78 14.17 -2.57
C TYR A 192 0.14 15.22 -1.66
N MET A 193 0.77 15.52 -0.54
CA MET A 193 0.40 16.65 0.32
C MET A 193 1.38 17.77 0.07
N HIS A 194 0.86 18.98 -0.16
CA HIS A 194 1.66 20.15 -0.48
C HIS A 194 1.53 21.20 0.62
N ASP A 195 2.60 21.99 0.82
CA ASP A 195 2.56 23.20 1.65
C ASP A 195 2.02 24.41 0.86
N GLU A 196 1.97 25.58 1.50
CA GLU A 196 1.49 26.83 0.92
C GLU A 196 2.31 27.28 -0.30
N ASP A 197 3.59 26.93 -0.34
CA ASP A 197 4.49 27.21 -1.46
C ASP A 197 4.37 26.20 -2.61
N GLY A 198 3.50 25.20 -2.47
CA GLY A 198 3.31 24.12 -3.45
C GLY A 198 4.37 23.01 -3.41
N ASN A 199 5.28 23.02 -2.43
CA ASN A 199 6.26 21.96 -2.29
C ASN A 199 5.63 20.67 -1.78
N VAL A 200 6.04 19.52 -2.31
CA VAL A 200 5.61 18.22 -1.85
C VAL A 200 6.21 17.93 -0.47
N ILE A 201 5.37 17.86 0.57
CA ILE A 201 5.79 17.60 1.95
C ILE A 201 5.59 16.15 2.36
N TYR A 202 4.71 15.42 1.69
CA TYR A 202 4.46 13.99 1.89
C TYR A 202 3.96 13.33 0.60
N VAL A 203 4.43 12.11 0.34
CA VAL A 203 3.92 11.23 -0.71
C VAL A 203 3.44 9.93 -0.07
N GLY A 204 2.31 9.40 -0.51
CA GLY A 204 1.80 8.13 -0.01
C GLY A 204 0.99 7.38 -1.05
N LYS A 205 0.99 6.04 -0.98
CA LYS A 205 0.17 5.18 -1.82
C LYS A 205 -1.03 4.61 -1.05
N SER A 206 -2.09 4.30 -1.75
CA SER A 206 -3.21 3.54 -1.18
C SER A 206 -4.00 2.80 -2.26
N ASN A 207 -4.67 1.72 -1.86
CA ASN A 207 -5.69 1.06 -2.69
C ASN A 207 -7.03 1.82 -2.65
N ASN A 208 -7.18 2.76 -1.69
CA ASN A 208 -8.25 3.74 -1.60
C ASN A 208 -7.65 5.04 -1.05
N MET A 209 -7.36 5.98 -1.94
CA MET A 209 -6.67 7.22 -1.58
C MET A 209 -7.53 8.10 -0.66
N TYR A 210 -8.83 8.20 -0.94
CA TYR A 210 -9.74 9.00 -0.12
C TYR A 210 -9.80 8.51 1.33
N GLU A 211 -9.99 7.21 1.54
CA GLU A 211 -10.01 6.63 2.88
C GLU A 211 -8.69 6.82 3.62
N ARG A 212 -7.57 6.63 2.91
CA ARG A 212 -6.24 6.80 3.49
C ARG A 212 -5.97 8.23 3.93
N LEU A 213 -6.39 9.21 3.15
CA LEU A 213 -6.29 10.62 3.50
C LEU A 213 -7.17 10.96 4.70
N GLN A 214 -8.42 10.47 4.75
CA GLN A 214 -9.24 10.62 5.95
C GLN A 214 -8.56 10.05 7.20
N GLN A 215 -7.92 8.86 7.09
CA GLN A 215 -7.15 8.29 8.21
C GLN A 215 -6.00 9.20 8.64
N HIS A 216 -5.28 9.82 7.70
CA HIS A 216 -4.26 10.80 8.02
C HIS A 216 -4.84 11.99 8.79
N PHE A 217 -5.93 12.61 8.30
CA PHE A 217 -6.55 13.77 8.94
C PHE A 217 -7.25 13.46 10.27
N ARG A 218 -7.58 12.19 10.53
CA ARG A 218 -8.12 11.73 11.83
C ARG A 218 -7.04 11.41 12.86
N ASN A 219 -5.83 11.06 12.46
CA ASN A 219 -4.81 10.45 13.32
C ASN A 219 -3.55 11.32 13.44
N PHE A 220 -3.69 12.50 14.03
CA PHE A 220 -2.57 13.39 14.36
C PHE A 220 -2.17 13.26 15.83
N ASP A 221 -1.80 12.02 16.26
CA ASP A 221 -1.52 11.73 17.67
C ASP A 221 -0.04 11.99 18.05
N THR A 222 0.82 12.33 17.08
CA THR A 222 2.23 12.65 17.33
C THR A 222 2.55 14.10 16.99
N SER A 223 3.52 14.71 17.70
CA SER A 223 3.96 16.09 17.44
C SER A 223 4.30 16.32 15.96
N ARG A 224 4.95 15.32 15.32
CA ARG A 224 5.30 15.40 13.91
C ARG A 224 4.09 15.32 12.97
N ALA A 225 3.08 14.53 13.33
CA ALA A 225 1.84 14.46 12.55
C ALA A 225 1.05 15.78 12.66
N LEU A 226 1.02 16.38 13.85
CA LEU A 226 0.44 17.72 14.06
C LEU A 226 1.18 18.76 13.23
N GLU A 227 2.52 18.82 13.29
CA GLU A 227 3.34 19.72 12.46
C GLU A 227 3.06 19.54 10.97
N MET A 228 2.95 18.27 10.49
CA MET A 228 2.59 17.99 9.11
C MET A 228 1.20 18.53 8.76
N LYS A 229 0.22 18.31 9.64
CA LYS A 229 -1.16 18.77 9.46
C LYS A 229 -1.22 20.29 9.26
N ASP A 230 -0.52 21.04 10.11
CA ASP A 230 -0.52 22.51 10.08
C ASP A 230 0.13 23.08 8.82
N ARG A 231 0.96 22.26 8.13
CA ARG A 231 1.62 22.65 6.88
C ARG A 231 0.89 22.21 5.61
N ILE A 232 -0.12 21.35 5.70
CA ILE A 232 -0.86 20.88 4.51
C ILE A 232 -1.77 22.00 4.02
N ALA A 233 -1.48 22.54 2.83
CA ALA A 233 -2.32 23.53 2.15
C ALA A 233 -3.20 22.89 1.07
N SER A 234 -2.70 21.87 0.35
CA SER A 234 -3.45 21.19 -0.70
C SER A 234 -3.03 19.72 -0.85
N VAL A 235 -3.86 18.96 -1.58
CA VAL A 235 -3.63 17.55 -1.91
C VAL A 235 -3.83 17.36 -3.42
N SER A 236 -2.87 16.70 -4.06
CA SER A 236 -3.02 16.19 -5.42
C SER A 236 -2.87 14.66 -5.44
N TYR A 237 -3.25 14.02 -6.54
CA TYR A 237 -3.20 12.56 -6.64
C TYR A 237 -2.99 12.10 -8.08
N GLU A 238 -2.52 10.87 -8.22
CA GLU A 238 -2.43 10.13 -9.48
C GLU A 238 -3.04 8.74 -9.33
N VAL A 239 -4.09 8.44 -10.10
CA VAL A 239 -4.73 7.11 -10.14
C VAL A 239 -3.83 6.17 -10.91
N THR A 240 -3.50 5.02 -10.33
CA THR A 240 -2.65 4.01 -10.99
C THR A 240 -3.41 2.74 -11.38
N GLY A 241 -4.61 2.50 -10.82
CA GLY A 241 -5.38 1.28 -11.03
C GLY A 241 -4.75 0.04 -10.40
N SER A 242 -3.44 -0.13 -10.53
CA SER A 242 -2.66 -1.27 -9.99
C SER A 242 -1.93 -0.89 -8.71
N GLU A 243 -1.96 -1.77 -7.70
CA GLU A 243 -1.18 -1.59 -6.46
C GLU A 243 0.33 -1.67 -6.74
N LEU A 244 0.77 -2.47 -7.70
CA LEU A 244 2.17 -2.56 -8.08
C LEU A 244 2.66 -1.21 -8.62
N LEU A 245 1.90 -0.58 -9.53
CA LEU A 245 2.25 0.72 -10.06
C LEU A 245 2.25 1.79 -8.96
N ALA A 246 1.27 1.77 -8.05
CA ALA A 246 1.24 2.68 -6.91
C ALA A 246 2.49 2.57 -6.04
N LEU A 247 2.97 1.34 -5.78
CA LEU A 247 4.20 1.09 -5.01
C LEU A 247 5.46 1.60 -5.74
N LEU A 248 5.56 1.37 -7.04
CA LEU A 248 6.70 1.80 -7.86
C LEU A 248 6.74 3.32 -7.98
N LEU A 249 5.61 3.93 -8.28
CA LEU A 249 5.47 5.38 -8.39
C LEU A 249 5.74 6.10 -7.06
N GLU A 250 5.16 5.61 -5.95
CA GLU A 250 5.44 6.18 -4.61
C GLU A 250 6.95 6.16 -4.31
N SER A 251 7.62 5.04 -4.60
CA SER A 251 9.06 4.91 -4.37
C SER A 251 9.88 5.90 -5.21
N ASP A 252 9.52 6.11 -6.46
CA ASP A 252 10.17 7.06 -7.35
C ASP A 252 9.93 8.52 -6.92
N GLU A 253 8.68 8.89 -6.66
CA GLU A 253 8.29 10.24 -6.27
C GLU A 253 8.87 10.66 -4.89
N ILE A 254 9.00 9.72 -3.94
CA ILE A 254 9.71 10.00 -2.68
C ILE A 254 11.19 10.32 -2.92
N LYS A 255 11.86 9.63 -3.85
CA LYS A 255 13.26 9.88 -4.19
C LYS A 255 13.44 11.20 -4.91
N LYS A 256 12.54 11.52 -5.82
CA LYS A 256 12.52 12.76 -6.61
C LYS A 256 12.26 13.98 -5.74
N HIS A 257 11.19 13.99 -4.97
CA HIS A 257 10.77 15.15 -4.16
C HIS A 257 11.43 15.24 -2.78
N ARG A 258 11.92 14.11 -2.23
CA ARG A 258 12.53 14.03 -0.88
C ARG A 258 11.69 14.69 0.21
N PRO A 259 10.40 14.33 0.32
CA PRO A 259 9.47 15.04 1.18
C PRO A 259 9.89 14.97 2.65
N PRO A 260 9.76 16.06 3.44
CA PRO A 260 10.23 16.13 4.82
C PRO A 260 9.57 15.11 5.75
N TYR A 261 8.34 14.68 5.46
CA TYR A 261 7.58 13.77 6.32
C TYR A 261 7.66 12.29 5.92
N ASN A 262 8.26 11.93 4.77
CA ASN A 262 8.57 10.54 4.42
C ASN A 262 9.91 10.11 5.04
N ARG A 263 9.90 9.16 6.00
CA ARG A 263 11.11 8.76 6.75
C ARG A 263 11.96 7.72 6.04
N ALA A 264 11.34 6.68 5.47
CA ALA A 264 12.03 5.44 5.12
C ALA A 264 12.86 5.51 3.83
N GLN A 265 12.42 6.27 2.81
CA GLN A 265 13.04 6.24 1.48
C GLN A 265 13.74 7.55 1.08
N ARG A 266 13.54 8.64 1.84
CA ARG A 266 14.03 10.00 1.52
C ARG A 266 15.55 10.12 1.42
N ARG A 267 16.32 9.36 2.20
CA ARG A 267 17.77 9.51 2.34
C ARG A 267 18.60 8.50 1.56
N ILE A 268 17.96 7.56 0.88
CA ILE A 268 18.68 6.48 0.20
C ILE A 268 19.01 6.92 -1.22
N ARG A 269 20.24 7.39 -1.43
CA ARG A 269 20.85 7.48 -2.75
C ARG A 269 21.55 6.16 -3.04
N TYR A 270 21.34 5.62 -4.22
CA TYR A 270 22.02 4.43 -4.69
C TYR A 270 23.22 4.83 -5.54
N GLU A 271 24.28 5.32 -4.88
CA GLU A 271 25.49 5.82 -5.54
C GLU A 271 26.53 4.73 -5.81
N TYR A 272 26.34 3.56 -5.22
CA TYR A 272 27.25 2.44 -5.38
C TYR A 272 26.57 1.29 -6.12
N SER A 273 27.34 0.64 -7.00
CA SER A 273 26.86 -0.52 -7.76
C SER A 273 27.74 -1.72 -7.48
N VAL A 274 27.15 -2.90 -7.53
CA VAL A 274 27.88 -4.14 -7.78
C VAL A 274 27.81 -4.34 -9.29
N VAL A 275 28.97 -4.37 -9.95
CA VAL A 275 29.11 -4.61 -11.38
C VAL A 275 29.65 -6.01 -11.63
N SER A 276 29.45 -6.52 -12.84
CA SER A 276 30.06 -7.78 -13.32
C SER A 276 30.77 -7.56 -14.65
N PHE A 277 31.94 -8.20 -14.80
CA PHE A 277 32.76 -8.14 -15.98
C PHE A 277 33.59 -9.41 -16.10
N TYR A 278 34.15 -9.67 -17.29
CA TYR A 278 35.11 -10.74 -17.47
C TYR A 278 36.54 -10.19 -17.37
N ASP A 279 37.41 -10.87 -16.62
CA ASP A 279 38.84 -10.55 -16.57
C ASP A 279 39.59 -11.08 -17.80
N GLU A 280 40.88 -10.77 -17.88
CA GLU A 280 41.73 -11.20 -18.97
C GLU A 280 41.88 -12.75 -19.09
N ASN A 281 41.62 -13.46 -17.98
CA ASN A 281 41.67 -14.92 -17.91
C ASN A 281 40.30 -15.57 -18.18
N GLY A 282 39.25 -14.78 -18.49
CA GLY A 282 37.93 -15.26 -18.80
C GLY A 282 37.06 -15.58 -17.59
N TYR A 283 37.43 -15.19 -16.36
CA TYR A 283 36.62 -15.34 -15.17
C TYR A 283 35.59 -14.22 -15.06
N LEU A 284 34.36 -14.55 -14.69
CA LEU A 284 33.30 -13.61 -14.41
C LEU A 284 33.50 -13.00 -13.02
N CYS A 285 33.99 -11.78 -12.98
CA CYS A 285 34.31 -11.03 -11.77
C CYS A 285 33.14 -10.16 -11.31
N PHE A 286 33.14 -9.81 -10.01
CA PHE A 286 32.23 -8.82 -9.43
C PHE A 286 33.04 -7.75 -8.70
N GLU A 287 32.54 -6.52 -8.71
CA GLU A 287 33.14 -5.42 -8.00
C GLU A 287 32.07 -4.49 -7.41
N ALA A 288 32.33 -3.97 -6.20
CA ALA A 288 31.53 -2.91 -5.60
C ALA A 288 32.20 -1.56 -5.88
N CYS A 289 31.59 -0.71 -6.69
CA CYS A 289 32.16 0.55 -7.16
C CYS A 289 31.16 1.71 -7.08
N HIS A 290 31.67 2.93 -7.12
CA HIS A 290 30.86 4.15 -7.25
C HIS A 290 30.54 4.44 -8.73
N GLU A 291 31.52 4.28 -9.60
CA GLU A 291 31.37 4.50 -11.04
C GLU A 291 31.32 3.17 -11.80
N ILE A 292 30.38 3.05 -12.72
CA ILE A 292 30.12 1.79 -13.46
C ILE A 292 31.18 1.52 -14.52
N ASN A 293 31.88 2.54 -15.04
CA ASN A 293 32.96 2.46 -16.05
C ASN A 293 32.65 1.53 -17.23
N GLY A 294 31.41 1.54 -17.75
CA GLY A 294 30.95 0.69 -18.84
C GLY A 294 30.66 -0.77 -18.46
N HIS A 295 30.91 -1.20 -17.23
CA HIS A 295 30.60 -2.54 -16.75
C HIS A 295 29.10 -2.74 -16.53
N ARG A 296 28.65 -4.00 -16.58
CA ARG A 296 27.24 -4.34 -16.36
C ARG A 296 26.85 -4.24 -14.88
N PRO A 297 25.97 -3.31 -14.47
CA PRO A 297 25.50 -3.26 -13.10
C PRO A 297 24.58 -4.44 -12.80
N VAL A 298 24.79 -5.09 -11.65
CA VAL A 298 24.03 -6.24 -11.17
C VAL A 298 23.06 -5.84 -10.06
N ALA A 299 23.48 -4.92 -9.17
CA ALA A 299 22.66 -4.39 -8.09
C ALA A 299 23.19 -3.03 -7.62
N THR A 300 22.33 -2.19 -7.05
CA THR A 300 22.67 -0.84 -6.54
C THR A 300 22.52 -0.75 -5.03
N PHE A 301 23.32 0.10 -4.38
CA PHE A 301 23.43 0.20 -2.92
C PHE A 301 23.66 1.64 -2.44
N PRO A 302 23.19 1.98 -1.22
CA PRO A 302 23.35 3.33 -0.67
C PRO A 302 24.77 3.60 -0.13
N SER A 303 25.61 2.57 0.02
CA SER A 303 27.00 2.72 0.49
C SER A 303 27.87 1.58 -0.02
N LEU A 304 29.19 1.84 -0.11
CA LEU A 304 30.18 0.82 -0.47
C LEU A 304 30.14 -0.37 0.50
N GLN A 305 29.98 -0.09 1.80
CA GLN A 305 29.91 -1.15 2.81
C GLN A 305 28.69 -2.07 2.60
N SER A 306 27.53 -1.51 2.24
CA SER A 306 26.35 -2.34 1.96
C SER A 306 26.50 -3.17 0.67
N ALA A 307 27.19 -2.65 -0.35
CA ALA A 307 27.55 -3.38 -1.57
C ALA A 307 28.53 -4.54 -1.25
N LYS A 308 29.58 -4.27 -0.47
CA LYS A 308 30.54 -5.31 -0.03
C LYS A 308 29.87 -6.38 0.84
N ASN A 309 29.03 -5.99 1.79
CA ASN A 309 28.28 -6.93 2.65
C ASN A 309 27.33 -7.81 1.82
N PHE A 310 26.78 -7.28 0.74
CA PHE A 310 26.00 -8.05 -0.20
C PHE A 310 26.86 -9.06 -0.96
N LEU A 311 28.02 -8.65 -1.49
CA LEU A 311 28.96 -9.54 -2.17
C LEU A 311 29.48 -10.66 -1.26
N TYR A 312 29.76 -10.40 0.02
CA TYR A 312 30.12 -11.47 0.97
C TYR A 312 29.06 -12.56 1.02
N ARG A 313 27.78 -12.21 1.11
CA ARG A 313 26.68 -13.19 1.08
C ARG A 313 26.56 -13.96 -0.22
N VAL A 314 26.81 -13.27 -1.35
CA VAL A 314 26.80 -13.91 -2.68
C VAL A 314 27.96 -14.89 -2.79
N VAL A 315 29.16 -14.50 -2.38
CA VAL A 315 30.36 -15.37 -2.34
C VAL A 315 30.09 -16.62 -1.52
N GLU A 316 29.54 -16.48 -0.31
CA GLU A 316 29.21 -17.59 0.58
C GLU A 316 28.14 -18.51 -0.04
N LYS A 317 27.03 -17.94 -0.51
CA LYS A 317 25.91 -18.69 -1.08
C LYS A 317 26.24 -19.49 -2.32
N PHE A 318 27.11 -18.95 -3.19
CA PHE A 318 27.45 -19.55 -4.48
C PHE A 318 28.87 -20.13 -4.55
N ASN A 319 29.58 -20.17 -3.41
CA ASN A 319 30.97 -20.64 -3.32
C ASN A 319 31.88 -19.94 -4.35
N LEU A 320 31.80 -18.61 -4.43
CA LEU A 320 32.62 -17.81 -5.35
C LEU A 320 33.98 -17.46 -4.72
N CYS A 321 34.88 -16.91 -5.51
CA CYS A 321 36.18 -16.47 -5.08
C CYS A 321 36.12 -15.03 -4.56
N GLN A 322 36.55 -14.79 -3.31
CA GLN A 322 36.57 -13.44 -2.74
C GLN A 322 37.45 -12.46 -3.54
N LYS A 323 38.57 -12.92 -4.08
CA LYS A 323 39.48 -12.11 -4.88
C LYS A 323 38.83 -11.68 -6.20
N LEU A 324 38.17 -12.60 -6.92
CA LEU A 324 37.42 -12.29 -8.15
C LEU A 324 36.13 -11.51 -7.89
N CYS A 325 35.73 -11.37 -6.62
CA CYS A 325 34.59 -10.54 -6.20
C CYS A 325 35.02 -9.21 -5.56
N GLY A 326 36.28 -8.78 -5.70
CA GLY A 326 36.76 -7.49 -5.17
C GLY A 326 36.67 -7.34 -3.64
N LEU A 327 36.62 -8.47 -2.90
CA LEU A 327 36.47 -8.47 -1.45
C LEU A 327 37.78 -8.74 -0.70
N TYR A 328 38.79 -9.19 -1.40
CA TYR A 328 40.09 -9.54 -0.83
C TYR A 328 41.21 -9.23 -1.81
N GLU A 329 42.15 -8.40 -1.37
CA GLU A 329 43.34 -8.02 -2.12
C GLU A 329 44.57 -8.75 -1.57
N THR A 330 45.22 -9.57 -2.38
CA THR A 330 46.46 -10.26 -2.04
C THR A 330 47.16 -10.77 -3.30
N ASP A 331 48.45 -10.82 -3.31
CA ASP A 331 49.27 -11.43 -4.37
C ASP A 331 49.31 -12.96 -4.28
N SER A 332 48.94 -13.52 -3.13
CA SER A 332 48.91 -14.96 -2.88
C SER A 332 47.51 -15.56 -2.87
N ALA A 333 47.39 -16.80 -2.42
CA ALA A 333 46.11 -17.46 -2.20
C ALA A 333 45.26 -16.74 -1.14
N CYS A 334 43.97 -16.57 -1.42
CA CYS A 334 43.04 -15.99 -0.43
C CYS A 334 42.80 -16.96 0.74
N PHE A 335 42.36 -16.42 1.87
CA PHE A 335 42.07 -17.20 3.09
C PHE A 335 41.04 -18.34 2.84
N HIS A 336 40.00 -18.10 2.07
CA HIS A 336 38.99 -19.11 1.70
C HIS A 336 39.60 -20.33 0.99
N TYR A 337 40.65 -20.12 0.14
CA TYR A 337 41.34 -21.23 -0.47
C TYR A 337 42.13 -22.04 0.56
N SER A 338 42.79 -21.38 1.49
CA SER A 338 43.59 -22.05 2.55
C SER A 338 42.73 -22.95 3.45
N ILE A 339 41.48 -22.56 3.71
CA ILE A 339 40.49 -23.33 4.50
C ILE A 339 39.56 -24.21 3.62
N ARG A 340 39.88 -24.39 2.34
CA ARG A 340 39.14 -25.23 1.39
C ARG A 340 37.68 -24.82 1.13
N GLN A 341 37.33 -23.57 1.35
CA GLN A 341 36.05 -22.97 1.01
C GLN A 341 35.98 -22.41 -0.42
N CYS A 342 37.11 -22.39 -1.12
CA CYS A 342 37.23 -21.95 -2.51
C CYS A 342 38.04 -22.97 -3.31
N LYS A 343 37.70 -23.16 -4.57
CA LYS A 343 38.37 -24.12 -5.48
C LYS A 343 39.65 -23.57 -6.14
N GLY A 344 40.00 -22.31 -5.84
CA GLY A 344 41.24 -21.68 -6.32
C GLY A 344 41.15 -21.07 -7.73
N ALA A 345 40.01 -20.53 -8.12
CA ALA A 345 39.82 -19.86 -9.38
C ALA A 345 40.87 -18.75 -9.61
N CYS A 346 41.14 -17.89 -8.63
CA CYS A 346 42.17 -16.83 -8.70
C CYS A 346 43.62 -17.34 -8.77
N LEU A 347 43.84 -18.65 -8.65
CA LEU A 347 45.14 -19.31 -8.80
C LEU A 347 45.22 -20.16 -10.06
N GLY A 348 44.20 -20.10 -10.93
CA GLY A 348 44.09 -20.92 -12.13
C GLY A 348 43.84 -22.42 -11.88
N LYS A 349 43.51 -22.82 -10.61
CA LYS A 349 43.26 -24.24 -10.24
C LYS A 349 41.87 -24.71 -10.56
N GLU A 350 40.91 -23.81 -10.68
CA GLU A 350 39.58 -24.04 -11.18
C GLU A 350 39.42 -23.39 -12.54
N ALA A 351 38.92 -24.11 -13.53
CA ALA A 351 38.72 -23.61 -14.89
C ALA A 351 37.63 -22.50 -14.90
N PRO A 352 37.79 -21.47 -15.77
CA PRO A 352 36.84 -20.36 -15.91
C PRO A 352 35.40 -20.84 -16.11
N GLU A 353 35.19 -21.86 -16.96
CA GLU A 353 33.84 -22.39 -17.27
C GLU A 353 33.13 -22.91 -15.99
N SER A 354 33.85 -23.65 -15.14
CA SER A 354 33.34 -24.20 -13.90
C SER A 354 32.98 -23.10 -12.90
N TYR A 355 33.81 -22.07 -12.77
CA TYR A 355 33.59 -20.93 -11.92
C TYR A 355 32.43 -20.07 -12.43
N ASN A 356 32.44 -19.74 -13.73
CA ASN A 356 31.46 -18.86 -14.36
C ASN A 356 30.05 -19.42 -14.28
N MET A 357 29.85 -20.75 -14.38
CA MET A 357 28.54 -21.34 -14.13
C MET A 357 27.92 -20.95 -12.77
N ARG A 358 28.73 -20.84 -11.70
CA ARG A 358 28.25 -20.42 -10.39
C ARG A 358 28.04 -18.90 -10.32
N ALA A 359 28.93 -18.13 -10.90
CA ALA A 359 28.84 -16.68 -10.98
C ALA A 359 27.58 -16.24 -11.79
N GLU A 360 27.29 -16.91 -12.90
CA GLU A 360 26.07 -16.66 -13.68
C GLU A 360 24.79 -17.05 -12.90
N ARG A 361 24.83 -18.16 -12.16
CA ARG A 361 23.71 -18.50 -11.26
C ARG A 361 23.50 -17.43 -10.20
N ALA A 362 24.58 -16.83 -9.68
CA ALA A 362 24.49 -15.72 -8.74
C ALA A 362 23.81 -14.50 -9.40
N ILE A 363 24.19 -14.12 -10.62
CA ILE A 363 23.55 -13.03 -11.37
C ILE A 363 22.05 -13.29 -11.56
N LYS A 364 21.67 -14.53 -11.94
CA LYS A 364 20.26 -14.92 -12.11
C LYS A 364 19.48 -14.88 -10.80
N ASP A 365 20.09 -15.24 -9.66
CA ASP A 365 19.46 -15.18 -8.33
C ASP A 365 19.30 -13.73 -7.83
N ILE A 366 20.29 -12.87 -8.13
CA ILE A 366 20.25 -11.44 -7.80
C ILE A 366 19.16 -10.74 -8.61
N GLY A 367 19.12 -10.98 -9.93
CA GLY A 367 18.10 -10.47 -10.85
C GLY A 367 16.73 -11.15 -10.68
N PHE A 368 15.87 -11.00 -11.68
CA PHE A 368 14.63 -11.75 -11.78
C PHE A 368 14.90 -13.14 -12.37
N LYS A 369 14.04 -14.13 -12.03
CA LYS A 369 14.17 -15.50 -12.52
C LYS A 369 14.18 -15.57 -14.05
N ASP A 370 13.33 -14.78 -14.68
CA ASP A 370 13.31 -14.53 -16.12
C ASP A 370 13.89 -13.14 -16.38
N SER A 371 14.71 -12.99 -17.43
CA SER A 371 15.37 -11.72 -17.71
C SER A 371 14.50 -10.72 -18.48
N ASN A 372 13.52 -11.21 -19.26
CA ASN A 372 12.68 -10.34 -20.09
C ASN A 372 11.21 -10.76 -19.95
N PHE A 373 10.43 -9.88 -19.37
CA PHE A 373 8.98 -10.10 -19.22
C PHE A 373 8.24 -8.80 -18.90
N PHE A 374 6.95 -8.82 -19.22
CA PHE A 374 5.99 -7.84 -18.78
C PHE A 374 5.14 -8.42 -17.64
N ILE A 375 4.79 -7.59 -16.67
CA ILE A 375 3.72 -7.84 -15.70
C ILE A 375 2.53 -7.02 -16.15
N ILE A 376 1.37 -7.67 -16.30
CA ILE A 376 0.15 -7.06 -16.83
C ILE A 376 -0.95 -7.20 -15.78
N GLU A 377 -1.54 -6.08 -15.38
CA GLU A 377 -2.66 -6.01 -14.47
C GLU A 377 -3.74 -5.07 -15.01
N GLN A 378 -4.88 -4.98 -14.33
CA GLN A 378 -5.91 -4.00 -14.62
C GLN A 378 -5.33 -2.58 -14.50
N GLY A 379 -5.65 -1.71 -15.44
CA GLY A 379 -5.31 -0.29 -15.45
C GLY A 379 -6.30 0.55 -14.63
N ARG A 380 -6.38 1.83 -14.99
CA ARG A 380 -7.24 2.83 -14.32
C ARG A 380 -8.71 2.69 -14.70
N THR A 381 -8.98 2.10 -15.87
CA THR A 381 -10.33 1.82 -16.39
C THR A 381 -10.48 0.33 -16.71
N GLN A 382 -11.72 -0.11 -17.01
CA GLN A 382 -11.98 -1.52 -17.36
C GLN A 382 -11.31 -1.93 -18.68
N ASP A 383 -11.14 -1.00 -19.60
CA ASP A 383 -10.58 -1.25 -20.93
C ASP A 383 -9.07 -0.93 -21.01
N GLU A 384 -8.41 -0.72 -19.87
CA GLU A 384 -7.00 -0.38 -19.79
C GLU A 384 -6.21 -1.42 -18.99
N TYR A 385 -5.01 -1.75 -19.46
CA TYR A 385 -4.03 -2.53 -18.69
C TYR A 385 -2.87 -1.65 -18.23
N SER A 386 -2.41 -1.90 -17.02
CA SER A 386 -1.13 -1.43 -16.51
C SER A 386 -0.06 -2.46 -16.84
N VAL A 387 1.11 -1.99 -17.26
CA VAL A 387 2.21 -2.81 -17.75
C VAL A 387 3.50 -2.42 -17.06
N VAL A 388 4.20 -3.37 -16.43
CA VAL A 388 5.54 -3.20 -15.87
C VAL A 388 6.52 -4.00 -16.71
N ARG A 389 7.60 -3.38 -17.17
CA ARG A 389 8.60 -4.01 -18.03
C ARG A 389 9.88 -4.35 -17.27
N ILE A 390 10.31 -5.59 -17.42
CA ILE A 390 11.63 -6.07 -17.00
C ILE A 390 12.41 -6.49 -18.24
N SER A 391 13.58 -5.92 -18.45
CA SER A 391 14.46 -6.24 -19.58
C SER A 391 15.90 -6.44 -19.12
N GLY A 392 16.54 -7.52 -19.58
CA GLY A 392 17.87 -7.89 -19.13
C GLY A 392 17.98 -8.16 -17.62
N GLY A 393 16.86 -8.58 -16.98
CA GLY A 393 16.79 -8.80 -15.53
C GLY A 393 16.69 -7.50 -14.71
N ARG A 394 16.37 -6.37 -15.34
CA ARG A 394 16.24 -5.05 -14.71
C ARG A 394 14.86 -4.45 -14.96
N TYR A 395 14.35 -3.74 -13.99
CA TYR A 395 13.18 -2.90 -14.16
C TYR A 395 13.51 -1.73 -15.11
N THR A 396 12.70 -1.51 -16.13
CA THR A 396 12.91 -0.42 -17.10
C THR A 396 11.82 0.63 -17.05
N GLY A 397 10.68 0.33 -16.42
CA GLY A 397 9.59 1.27 -16.31
C GLY A 397 8.23 0.61 -16.32
N PHE A 398 7.20 1.45 -16.39
CA PHE A 398 5.81 1.03 -16.53
C PHE A 398 5.03 1.97 -17.44
N GLY A 399 3.86 1.52 -17.88
CA GLY A 399 2.95 2.30 -18.70
C GLY A 399 1.55 1.71 -18.71
N TYR A 400 0.72 2.23 -19.61
CA TYR A 400 -0.65 1.80 -19.80
C TYR A 400 -0.93 1.55 -21.27
N THR A 401 -1.73 0.54 -21.54
CA THR A 401 -2.19 0.20 -22.90
C THR A 401 -3.66 -0.20 -22.87
N ASP A 402 -4.34 -0.06 -23.99
CA ASP A 402 -5.71 -0.54 -24.13
C ASP A 402 -5.76 -2.07 -24.08
N SER A 403 -6.86 -2.62 -23.56
CA SER A 403 -7.02 -4.07 -23.38
C SER A 403 -6.95 -4.86 -24.70
N GLU A 404 -7.17 -4.20 -25.84
CA GLU A 404 -7.07 -4.78 -27.17
C GLU A 404 -5.61 -4.89 -27.69
N HIS A 405 -4.68 -4.08 -27.13
CA HIS A 405 -3.28 -3.97 -27.55
C HIS A 405 -2.34 -4.65 -26.56
N THR A 406 -2.32 -5.99 -26.55
CA THR A 406 -1.49 -6.80 -25.63
C THR A 406 -0.36 -7.55 -26.33
N ASP A 407 -0.06 -7.24 -27.59
CA ASP A 407 1.11 -7.76 -28.28
C ASP A 407 2.41 -7.14 -27.71
N PRO A 408 3.57 -7.83 -27.79
CA PRO A 408 4.80 -7.36 -27.18
C PRO A 408 5.29 -6.00 -27.65
N GLU A 409 5.01 -5.59 -28.90
CA GLU A 409 5.41 -4.30 -29.47
C GLU A 409 4.57 -3.17 -28.86
N SER A 410 3.27 -3.33 -28.79
CA SER A 410 2.36 -2.39 -28.15
C SER A 410 2.66 -2.22 -26.66
N LEU A 411 2.96 -3.33 -25.97
CA LEU A 411 3.38 -3.31 -24.56
C LEU A 411 4.73 -2.59 -24.35
N ASP A 412 5.67 -2.72 -25.31
CA ASP A 412 6.97 -2.04 -25.22
C ASP A 412 6.84 -0.53 -25.46
N ASN A 413 6.01 -0.14 -26.42
CA ASN A 413 5.78 1.26 -26.79
C ASN A 413 5.05 2.07 -25.71
N CYS A 414 4.27 1.45 -24.85
CA CYS A 414 3.54 2.14 -23.77
C CYS A 414 4.42 2.47 -22.56
N ILE A 415 5.66 1.93 -22.49
CA ILE A 415 6.49 2.05 -21.30
C ILE A 415 7.14 3.43 -21.19
N ARG A 416 6.83 4.12 -20.08
CA ARG A 416 7.61 5.27 -19.62
C ARG A 416 8.81 4.74 -18.83
N GLN A 417 9.98 5.25 -19.13
CA GLN A 417 11.22 4.82 -18.47
C GLN A 417 11.32 5.35 -17.04
N TYR A 418 11.78 4.49 -16.13
CA TYR A 418 12.06 4.80 -14.72
C TYR A 418 13.38 4.17 -14.31
N GLU A 419 13.98 4.72 -13.25
CA GLU A 419 15.25 4.22 -12.73
C GLU A 419 15.10 2.86 -12.03
N ASP A 420 15.98 1.93 -12.41
CA ASP A 420 16.13 0.66 -11.71
C ASP A 420 16.97 0.82 -10.46
N ASN A 421 16.49 0.28 -9.36
CA ASN A 421 17.21 0.29 -8.09
C ASN A 421 16.77 -0.88 -7.18
N ARG A 422 17.45 -1.03 -6.04
CA ARG A 422 17.18 -2.12 -5.11
C ARG A 422 15.74 -2.14 -4.58
N ASP A 423 15.13 -0.97 -4.38
CA ASP A 423 13.76 -0.89 -3.86
C ASP A 423 12.77 -1.38 -4.91
N THR A 424 12.95 -0.99 -6.19
CA THR A 424 12.09 -1.45 -7.30
C THR A 424 12.19 -2.96 -7.47
N HIS A 425 13.39 -3.56 -7.37
CA HIS A 425 13.58 -5.01 -7.37
C HIS A 425 12.86 -5.69 -6.20
N TYR A 426 12.99 -5.14 -4.99
CA TYR A 426 12.34 -5.69 -3.80
C TYR A 426 10.81 -5.61 -3.91
N ILE A 427 10.28 -4.47 -4.35
CA ILE A 427 8.85 -4.25 -4.57
C ILE A 427 8.30 -5.30 -5.55
N ILE A 428 8.90 -5.40 -6.74
CA ILE A 428 8.43 -6.31 -7.79
C ILE A 428 8.53 -7.77 -7.35
N LYS A 429 9.67 -8.21 -6.79
CA LYS A 429 9.83 -9.60 -6.31
C LYS A 429 8.85 -9.94 -5.20
N SER A 430 8.67 -9.04 -4.25
CA SER A 430 7.71 -9.21 -3.13
C SER A 430 6.28 -9.27 -3.64
N TYR A 431 5.95 -8.44 -4.63
CA TYR A 431 4.63 -8.38 -5.23
C TYR A 431 4.29 -9.67 -6.00
N ILE A 432 5.17 -10.13 -6.88
CA ILE A 432 5.01 -11.41 -7.60
C ILE A 432 4.83 -12.57 -6.63
N LYS A 433 5.59 -12.59 -5.53
CA LYS A 433 5.48 -13.63 -4.50
C LYS A 433 4.11 -13.64 -3.80
N LYS A 434 3.54 -12.46 -3.55
CA LYS A 434 2.22 -12.29 -2.91
C LYS A 434 1.05 -12.55 -3.88
N HIS A 435 1.27 -12.35 -5.18
CA HIS A 435 0.27 -12.46 -6.23
C HIS A 435 0.64 -13.55 -7.24
N PRO A 436 0.60 -14.86 -6.88
CA PRO A 436 1.08 -15.95 -7.73
C PRO A 436 0.28 -16.16 -9.02
N ARG A 437 -0.89 -15.53 -9.14
CA ARG A 437 -1.75 -15.57 -10.33
C ARG A 437 -1.60 -14.36 -11.24
N ILE A 438 -0.63 -13.48 -10.97
CA ILE A 438 -0.37 -12.29 -11.79
C ILE A 438 -0.01 -12.70 -13.22
N LYS A 439 -0.54 -12.00 -14.20
CA LYS A 439 -0.24 -12.26 -15.62
C LYS A 439 1.17 -11.79 -15.95
N ILE A 440 2.03 -12.74 -16.31
CA ILE A 440 3.41 -12.48 -16.77
C ILE A 440 3.53 -12.93 -18.21
N LEU A 441 3.91 -12.02 -19.09
CA LEU A 441 4.19 -12.29 -20.51
C LEU A 441 5.69 -12.19 -20.75
N LYS A 442 6.33 -13.30 -21.11
CA LYS A 442 7.76 -13.33 -21.46
C LYS A 442 7.94 -12.90 -22.91
N PHE A 443 9.03 -12.20 -23.18
CA PHE A 443 9.41 -11.81 -24.53
C PHE A 443 10.89 -12.12 -24.79
N ASN A 444 11.22 -12.34 -26.04
CA ASN A 444 12.60 -12.47 -26.50
C ASN A 444 13.10 -11.07 -26.86
N THR A 445 14.28 -10.70 -26.39
CA THR A 445 14.94 -9.49 -26.88
C THR A 445 15.17 -9.68 -28.38
N PRO A 446 14.71 -8.78 -29.27
CA PRO A 446 15.19 -8.79 -30.63
C PRO A 446 16.71 -8.74 -30.54
N GLN A 447 17.42 -9.64 -31.25
CA GLN A 447 18.84 -9.52 -31.47
C GLN A 447 19.05 -8.29 -32.37
N TYR A 448 18.98 -7.09 -31.81
CA TYR A 448 19.64 -5.94 -32.41
C TYR A 448 21.11 -6.19 -32.19
N SER A 449 21.74 -6.65 -33.29
CA SER A 449 23.15 -6.88 -33.43
C SER A 449 23.94 -5.71 -32.84
N LEU A 450 24.98 -6.05 -32.10
CA LEU A 450 26.10 -5.19 -31.69
C LEU A 450 26.90 -4.62 -32.89
N PHE A 451 26.23 -4.19 -33.95
CA PHE A 451 26.84 -3.69 -35.19
C PHE A 451 26.26 -2.34 -35.60
N ASN A 452 26.27 -1.35 -34.74
CA ASN A 452 26.10 0.05 -35.18
C ASN A 452 26.66 1.07 -34.15
N SER A 453 27.87 0.81 -33.64
CA SER A 453 28.61 1.84 -32.88
C SER A 453 30.03 2.07 -33.44
N LEU A 454 30.28 1.74 -34.73
CA LEU A 454 31.58 1.96 -35.37
C LEU A 454 31.55 2.84 -36.64
N ASP A 455 30.41 3.46 -36.99
CA ASP A 455 30.30 4.29 -38.22
C ASP A 455 29.98 5.76 -37.96
N TYR A 456 30.54 6.37 -36.89
CA TYR A 456 30.54 7.84 -36.75
C TYR A 456 31.92 8.35 -36.33
N MET A 457 32.95 8.02 -37.04
CA MET A 457 34.23 8.74 -37.00
C MET A 457 35.01 8.50 -38.30
N VAL A 458 34.55 9.00 -39.42
CA VAL A 458 35.37 9.43 -40.58
C VAL A 458 34.49 10.33 -41.42
N ASP A 459 34.78 11.59 -41.41
CA ASP A 459 34.69 12.63 -42.42
C ASP A 459 34.43 14.00 -41.82
N GLN A 460 35.52 14.69 -41.48
CA GLN A 460 35.67 16.13 -41.65
C GLN A 460 37.17 16.40 -41.93
N GLU A 461 37.49 16.52 -43.19
CA GLU A 461 38.54 17.45 -43.63
C GLU A 461 38.05 18.90 -43.57
#